data_3e37d7e18003c71762c1e0e1d7353e04
#
_entry.id   3e37d7e18003c71762c1e0e1d7353e04
#
_cell.length_a   1.000
_cell.length_b   1.000
_cell.length_c   1.000
_cell.angle_alpha   90.00
_cell.angle_beta   90.00
_cell.angle_gamma   90.00
#
_symmetry.space_group_name_H-M   'P 1'
#
loop_
_entity.id
_entity.type
_entity.pdbx_description
1 polymer ?
#
loop_
_entity_poly.entity_id
_entity_poly.type
_entity_poly.pdbx_seq_one_letter_code
_entity_poly.pdbx_strand_id
1 'polypeptide(L)'
;MATIKEIAKRTGFSQATVSRLLNGDPTLSVREETRRAIIRASEDLGYSAQAKRIVIPHEVALLDNEESDETLRDSYFADLRSALEHNAKQQRMELTVFHSLDEMLNQKGKFDGFMAIGANVIAESDLEKLHEVMPYGVFIDVNPAPNLFDSVQPDLQQTVHDAVEACAKAGMKRVGFIGGKGRLTNFYEVDEEGRATYFRREMGRYGLDLRGLVYSDGLFTVENGRKLGEQFIRDHNGALPDAVIVSADIIAVGVLQAFNAVGVIVPRDISVISINNQTIAQLTSPPLSTFAIDQNELARVAILTLADAIASKRTCRRRWKCEIVSCRRSRNVNRGQNCRPDRSDLPGRNGLLSVRMCGKI
;
A
#
# COMPACT_ATOMS: atom_id res chain seq x y z
N MET A 1 -28.07 8.94 -20.77
CA MET A 1 -27.80 9.34 -19.38
C MET A 1 -28.91 10.26 -18.94
N ALA A 2 -29.51 9.96 -17.79
CA ALA A 2 -30.55 10.82 -17.25
C ALA A 2 -29.98 12.20 -16.89
N THR A 3 -30.83 13.23 -17.01
CA THR A 3 -30.44 14.62 -16.81
C THR A 3 -31.20 15.23 -15.62
N ILE A 4 -30.66 16.29 -15.02
CA ILE A 4 -31.35 17.07 -13.98
C ILE A 4 -32.73 17.51 -14.46
N LYS A 5 -32.89 17.82 -15.74
CA LYS A 5 -34.17 18.20 -16.36
C LYS A 5 -35.18 17.06 -16.33
N GLU A 6 -34.78 15.84 -16.55
CA GLU A 6 -35.67 14.65 -16.49
C GLU A 6 -36.09 14.34 -15.06
N ILE A 7 -35.15 14.46 -14.08
CA ILE A 7 -35.49 14.31 -12.66
C ILE A 7 -36.49 15.39 -12.20
N ALA A 8 -36.20 16.65 -12.59
CA ALA A 8 -37.11 17.76 -12.29
C ALA A 8 -38.51 17.54 -12.88
N LYS A 9 -38.60 17.07 -14.12
CA LYS A 9 -39.87 16.73 -14.78
C LYS A 9 -40.60 15.60 -14.06
N ARG A 10 -39.87 14.56 -13.60
CA ARG A 10 -40.46 13.38 -12.92
C ARG A 10 -40.91 13.69 -11.50
N THR A 11 -40.23 14.59 -10.81
CA THR A 11 -40.49 14.93 -9.41
C THR A 11 -41.37 16.17 -9.22
N GLY A 12 -41.56 16.98 -10.29
CA GLY A 12 -42.30 18.23 -10.22
C GLY A 12 -41.54 19.39 -9.55
N PHE A 13 -40.28 19.21 -9.21
CA PHE A 13 -39.48 20.26 -8.58
C PHE A 13 -38.66 21.05 -9.63
N SER A 14 -38.22 22.25 -9.27
CA SER A 14 -37.42 23.07 -10.15
C SER A 14 -36.04 22.42 -10.40
N GLN A 15 -35.47 22.62 -11.60
CA GLN A 15 -34.12 22.14 -11.92
C GLN A 15 -33.06 22.67 -10.94
N ALA A 16 -33.27 23.91 -10.46
CA ALA A 16 -32.37 24.52 -9.47
C ALA A 16 -32.42 23.77 -8.13
N THR A 17 -33.63 23.42 -7.65
CA THR A 17 -33.80 22.64 -6.41
C THR A 17 -33.19 21.25 -6.54
N VAL A 18 -33.46 20.56 -7.65
CA VAL A 18 -32.88 19.22 -7.92
C VAL A 18 -31.36 19.29 -8.00
N SER A 19 -30.80 20.26 -8.73
CA SER A 19 -29.38 20.43 -8.87
C SER A 19 -28.69 20.73 -7.53
N ARG A 20 -29.22 21.68 -6.76
CA ARG A 20 -28.66 22.04 -5.46
C ARG A 20 -28.72 20.88 -4.48
N LEU A 21 -29.82 20.12 -4.45
CA LEU A 21 -29.96 18.96 -3.58
C LEU A 21 -28.98 17.85 -3.94
N LEU A 22 -28.88 17.49 -5.22
CA LEU A 22 -28.02 16.42 -5.69
C LEU A 22 -26.52 16.78 -5.62
N ASN A 23 -26.19 18.09 -5.63
CA ASN A 23 -24.83 18.59 -5.40
C ASN A 23 -24.50 18.80 -3.91
N GLY A 24 -25.42 18.47 -2.99
CA GLY A 24 -25.16 18.56 -1.55
C GLY A 24 -25.00 19.99 -1.02
N ASP A 25 -25.72 20.98 -1.62
CA ASP A 25 -25.67 22.38 -1.18
C ASP A 25 -26.13 22.52 0.27
N PRO A 26 -25.26 22.92 1.21
CA PRO A 26 -25.59 22.99 2.64
C PRO A 26 -26.58 24.11 2.97
N THR A 27 -26.76 25.06 2.06
CA THR A 27 -27.66 26.19 2.25
C THR A 27 -29.10 25.88 1.77
N LEU A 28 -29.29 24.72 1.13
CA LEU A 28 -30.60 24.29 0.64
C LEU A 28 -31.42 23.62 1.77
N SER A 29 -32.45 24.31 2.21
CA SER A 29 -33.49 23.75 3.11
C SER A 29 -34.67 23.23 2.31
N VAL A 30 -34.88 21.91 2.34
CA VAL A 30 -36.05 21.26 1.73
C VAL A 30 -36.66 20.26 2.73
N ARG A 31 -37.98 19.99 2.59
CA ARG A 31 -38.66 18.97 3.40
C ARG A 31 -38.07 17.59 3.11
N GLU A 32 -38.04 16.74 4.11
CA GLU A 32 -37.48 15.39 3.98
C GLU A 32 -38.16 14.55 2.89
N GLU A 33 -39.46 14.73 2.72
CA GLU A 33 -40.25 14.09 1.64
C GLU A 33 -39.75 14.52 0.26
N THR A 34 -39.46 15.81 0.07
CA THR A 34 -38.89 16.35 -1.17
C THR A 34 -37.50 15.77 -1.43
N ARG A 35 -36.68 15.69 -0.39
CA ARG A 35 -35.36 15.08 -0.47
C ARG A 35 -35.44 13.64 -0.94
N ARG A 36 -36.27 12.84 -0.30
CA ARG A 36 -36.45 11.41 -0.66
C ARG A 36 -37.00 11.22 -2.06
N ALA A 37 -37.97 12.06 -2.48
CA ALA A 37 -38.55 11.97 -3.82
C ALA A 37 -37.51 12.24 -4.91
N ILE A 38 -36.64 13.27 -4.73
CA ILE A 38 -35.62 13.60 -5.69
C ILE A 38 -34.51 12.50 -5.74
N ILE A 39 -34.11 11.98 -4.58
CA ILE A 39 -33.11 10.90 -4.51
C ILE A 39 -33.63 9.64 -5.21
N ARG A 40 -34.85 9.16 -4.89
CA ARG A 40 -35.46 8.01 -5.57
C ARG A 40 -35.53 8.20 -7.08
N ALA A 41 -36.06 9.36 -7.52
CA ALA A 41 -36.15 9.63 -8.95
C ALA A 41 -34.79 9.64 -9.65
N SER A 42 -33.72 10.08 -8.96
CA SER A 42 -32.33 10.04 -9.49
C SER A 42 -31.82 8.62 -9.61
N GLU A 43 -32.06 7.77 -8.61
CA GLU A 43 -31.68 6.35 -8.60
C GLU A 43 -32.44 5.57 -9.68
N ASP A 44 -33.76 5.71 -9.76
CA ASP A 44 -34.60 5.04 -10.76
C ASP A 44 -34.28 5.41 -12.20
N LEU A 45 -33.81 6.64 -12.43
CA LEU A 45 -33.39 7.11 -13.75
C LEU A 45 -31.92 6.79 -14.05
N GLY A 46 -31.19 6.17 -13.12
CA GLY A 46 -29.77 5.94 -13.25
C GLY A 46 -28.96 7.25 -13.35
N TYR A 47 -29.51 8.33 -12.77
CA TYR A 47 -28.79 9.58 -12.64
C TYR A 47 -27.76 9.41 -11.53
N SER A 48 -26.55 9.14 -11.91
CA SER A 48 -25.43 9.45 -11.06
C SER A 48 -25.39 10.98 -10.99
N ALA A 49 -25.75 11.56 -9.82
CA ALA A 49 -25.32 12.92 -9.52
C ALA A 49 -23.84 12.93 -9.88
N GLN A 50 -23.46 13.71 -10.90
CA GLN A 50 -22.04 13.75 -11.31
C GLN A 50 -21.26 13.92 -10.01
N ALA A 51 -20.69 12.84 -9.51
CA ALA A 51 -19.56 12.94 -8.62
C ALA A 51 -18.73 14.02 -9.27
N LYS A 52 -18.57 15.19 -8.63
CA LYS A 52 -17.85 16.34 -9.18
C LYS A 52 -16.72 15.71 -9.95
N ARG A 53 -16.75 15.84 -11.28
CA ARG A 53 -15.82 15.10 -12.13
C ARG A 53 -14.48 15.47 -11.57
N ILE A 54 -13.85 14.53 -10.85
CA ILE A 54 -12.55 14.78 -10.26
C ILE A 54 -11.68 15.12 -11.45
N VAL A 55 -11.37 16.41 -11.58
CA VAL A 55 -10.49 16.88 -12.66
C VAL A 55 -9.11 16.46 -12.21
N ILE A 56 -8.53 15.54 -12.92
CA ILE A 56 -7.15 15.11 -12.65
C ILE A 56 -6.26 16.34 -12.88
N PRO A 57 -5.39 16.71 -11.94
CA PRO A 57 -4.47 17.82 -12.09
C PRO A 57 -3.52 17.54 -13.25
N HIS A 58 -3.15 18.59 -14.00
CA HIS A 58 -2.31 18.41 -15.18
C HIS A 58 -0.83 18.35 -14.83
N GLU A 59 -0.34 19.25 -14.00
CA GLU A 59 1.06 19.34 -13.59
C GLU A 59 1.23 18.97 -12.11
N VAL A 60 1.94 17.90 -11.83
CA VAL A 60 2.16 17.37 -10.47
C VAL A 60 3.64 17.12 -10.24
N ALA A 61 4.16 17.53 -9.09
CA ALA A 61 5.50 17.19 -8.65
C ALA A 61 5.51 15.76 -8.08
N LEU A 62 6.51 14.97 -8.44
CA LEU A 62 6.81 13.69 -7.79
C LEU A 62 8.15 13.82 -7.05
N LEU A 63 8.11 13.83 -5.73
CA LEU A 63 9.31 13.70 -4.92
C LEU A 63 9.67 12.22 -4.80
N ASP A 64 10.74 11.81 -5.47
CA ASP A 64 11.36 10.50 -5.33
C ASP A 64 12.50 10.63 -4.33
N ASN A 65 12.16 10.42 -3.04
CA ASN A 65 13.09 10.63 -1.93
C ASN A 65 13.89 9.36 -1.60
N GLU A 66 14.41 8.69 -2.64
CA GLU A 66 15.31 7.55 -2.53
C GLU A 66 16.75 7.94 -2.87
N GLU A 67 17.73 7.40 -2.14
CA GLU A 67 19.12 7.55 -2.52
C GLU A 67 19.45 6.67 -3.71
N SER A 68 20.14 7.24 -4.70
CA SER A 68 20.56 6.60 -5.94
C SER A 68 21.77 5.68 -5.80
N ASP A 69 21.97 5.01 -4.68
CA ASP A 69 23.13 4.12 -4.50
C ASP A 69 22.91 2.76 -5.20
N GLU A 70 23.82 2.39 -6.10
CA GLU A 70 23.68 1.35 -7.13
C GLU A 70 23.80 -0.10 -6.65
N THR A 71 23.94 -0.37 -5.36
CA THR A 71 24.08 -1.74 -4.85
C THR A 71 22.73 -2.39 -4.63
N LEU A 72 22.51 -3.60 -5.20
CA LEU A 72 21.42 -4.58 -5.02
C LEU A 72 20.35 -4.20 -3.96
N ARG A 73 19.63 -3.10 -4.20
CA ARG A 73 18.59 -2.57 -3.35
C ARG A 73 17.24 -3.15 -3.72
N ASP A 74 16.31 -2.96 -2.83
CA ASP A 74 14.91 -3.25 -3.04
C ASP A 74 14.40 -2.43 -4.25
N SER A 75 14.00 -3.08 -5.34
CA SER A 75 13.41 -2.42 -6.51
C SER A 75 12.02 -1.83 -6.22
N TYR A 76 11.50 -1.99 -5.01
CA TYR A 76 10.13 -1.65 -4.63
C TYR A 76 9.75 -0.19 -5.00
N PHE A 77 10.59 0.78 -4.64
CA PHE A 77 10.28 2.18 -4.95
C PHE A 77 10.48 2.52 -6.43
N ALA A 78 11.43 1.87 -7.11
CA ALA A 78 11.59 2.00 -8.56
C ALA A 78 10.39 1.47 -9.33
N ASP A 79 9.85 0.32 -8.91
CA ASP A 79 8.65 -0.27 -9.46
C ASP A 79 7.42 0.60 -9.16
N LEU A 80 7.31 1.16 -7.96
CA LEU A 80 6.24 2.09 -7.57
C LEU A 80 6.31 3.39 -8.39
N ARG A 81 7.50 3.96 -8.61
CA ARG A 81 7.68 5.12 -9.50
C ARG A 81 7.20 4.80 -10.91
N SER A 82 7.61 3.67 -11.46
CA SER A 82 7.18 3.23 -12.79
C SER A 82 5.66 3.08 -12.88
N ALA A 83 5.02 2.56 -11.82
CA ALA A 83 3.57 2.46 -11.74
C ALA A 83 2.89 3.84 -11.68
N LEU A 84 3.45 4.80 -10.95
CA LEU A 84 2.96 6.19 -10.89
C LEU A 84 3.06 6.87 -12.25
N GLU A 85 4.21 6.79 -12.91
CA GLU A 85 4.43 7.36 -14.24
C GLU A 85 3.45 6.76 -15.28
N HIS A 86 3.26 5.43 -15.23
CA HIS A 86 2.32 4.75 -16.12
C HIS A 86 0.87 5.20 -15.90
N ASN A 87 0.41 5.21 -14.66
CA ASN A 87 -0.95 5.61 -14.31
C ASN A 87 -1.20 7.10 -14.56
N ALA A 88 -0.23 7.97 -14.27
CA ALA A 88 -0.29 9.40 -14.56
C ALA A 88 -0.46 9.66 -16.07
N LYS A 89 0.35 9.00 -16.90
CA LYS A 89 0.25 9.08 -18.36
C LYS A 89 -1.13 8.66 -18.89
N GLN A 90 -1.71 7.60 -18.33
CA GLN A 90 -3.07 7.18 -18.69
C GLN A 90 -4.13 8.25 -18.35
N GLN A 91 -3.90 9.02 -17.30
CA GLN A 91 -4.79 10.10 -16.85
C GLN A 91 -4.46 11.47 -17.49
N ARG A 92 -3.48 11.53 -18.38
CA ARG A 92 -2.96 12.78 -18.99
C ARG A 92 -2.40 13.76 -17.95
N MET A 93 -1.84 13.24 -16.88
CA MET A 93 -1.12 13.98 -15.86
C MET A 93 0.37 13.99 -16.21
N GLU A 94 0.99 15.16 -16.19
CA GLU A 94 2.43 15.31 -16.33
C GLU A 94 3.10 15.28 -14.96
N LEU A 95 4.01 14.32 -14.76
CA LEU A 95 4.82 14.22 -13.55
C LEU A 95 6.21 14.82 -13.82
N THR A 96 6.59 15.78 -12.98
CA THR A 96 7.98 16.24 -12.91
C THR A 96 8.64 15.60 -11.69
N VAL A 97 9.66 14.78 -11.92
CA VAL A 97 10.37 14.05 -10.85
C VAL A 97 11.46 14.93 -10.24
N PHE A 98 11.52 14.95 -8.93
CA PHE A 98 12.53 15.61 -8.11
C PHE A 98 13.16 14.59 -7.17
N HIS A 99 14.47 14.61 -7.01
CA HIS A 99 15.20 13.80 -6.04
C HIS A 99 15.62 14.58 -4.80
N SER A 100 15.30 15.87 -4.77
CA SER A 100 15.56 16.78 -3.67
C SER A 100 14.33 17.62 -3.37
N LEU A 101 13.97 17.74 -2.09
CA LEU A 101 12.90 18.62 -1.64
C LEU A 101 13.21 20.08 -1.95
N ASP A 102 14.46 20.51 -1.81
CA ASP A 102 14.88 21.89 -2.11
C ASP A 102 14.67 22.25 -3.58
N GLU A 103 15.01 21.34 -4.50
CA GLU A 103 14.76 21.54 -5.92
C GLU A 103 13.26 21.67 -6.22
N MET A 104 12.43 20.87 -5.57
CA MET A 104 10.97 20.92 -5.72
C MET A 104 10.40 22.25 -5.15
N LEU A 105 10.85 22.69 -3.99
CA LEU A 105 10.41 23.92 -3.33
C LEU A 105 10.79 25.17 -4.16
N ASN A 106 11.90 25.14 -4.89
CA ASN A 106 12.32 26.23 -5.77
C ASN A 106 11.39 26.44 -6.99
N GLN A 107 10.51 25.47 -7.30
CA GLN A 107 9.52 25.51 -8.39
C GLN A 107 8.14 25.98 -7.91
N LYS A 108 8.10 26.84 -6.90
CA LYS A 108 6.88 27.38 -6.28
C LYS A 108 5.86 27.87 -7.32
N GLY A 109 4.61 27.44 -7.17
CA GLY A 109 3.49 27.91 -8.00
C GLY A 109 3.36 27.26 -9.37
N LYS A 110 4.25 26.33 -9.73
CA LYS A 110 4.20 25.60 -11.01
C LYS A 110 3.27 24.39 -10.96
N PHE A 111 3.15 23.74 -9.80
CA PHE A 111 2.42 22.50 -9.64
C PHE A 111 1.11 22.68 -8.87
N ASP A 112 0.09 21.92 -9.24
CA ASP A 112 -1.20 21.87 -8.54
C ASP A 112 -1.10 21.17 -7.17
N GLY A 113 -0.13 20.25 -7.03
CA GLY A 113 0.16 19.49 -5.83
C GLY A 113 1.32 18.53 -6.06
N PHE A 114 1.57 17.64 -5.08
CA PHE A 114 2.67 16.68 -5.19
C PHE A 114 2.27 15.28 -4.75
N MET A 115 3.03 14.30 -5.21
CA MET A 115 3.12 12.95 -4.65
C MET A 115 4.55 12.71 -4.16
N ALA A 116 4.72 11.89 -3.14
CA ALA A 116 6.04 11.55 -2.61
C ALA A 116 6.16 10.05 -2.37
N ILE A 117 7.29 9.48 -2.77
CA ILE A 117 7.72 8.10 -2.52
C ILE A 117 9.11 8.12 -1.89
N GLY A 118 9.49 7.01 -1.28
CA GLY A 118 10.80 6.86 -0.67
C GLY A 118 10.78 6.90 0.84
N ALA A 119 11.89 6.45 1.42
CA ALA A 119 12.03 6.23 2.86
C ALA A 119 13.08 7.12 3.53
N ASN A 120 13.64 8.11 2.81
CA ASN A 120 14.61 9.02 3.41
C ASN A 120 13.92 10.02 4.35
N VAL A 121 14.67 10.39 5.38
CA VAL A 121 14.21 11.33 6.40
C VAL A 121 14.10 12.73 5.82
N ILE A 122 12.94 13.37 6.06
CA ILE A 122 12.70 14.80 5.78
C ILE A 122 12.53 15.50 7.11
N ALA A 123 13.21 16.62 7.32
CA ALA A 123 13.07 17.40 8.56
C ALA A 123 11.65 17.96 8.72
N GLU A 124 11.15 18.03 9.96
CA GLU A 124 9.79 18.52 10.27
C GLU A 124 9.60 19.95 9.75
N SER A 125 10.59 20.83 9.94
CA SER A 125 10.56 22.20 9.42
C SER A 125 10.44 22.29 7.91
N ASP A 126 10.95 21.30 7.18
CA ASP A 126 10.89 21.27 5.72
C ASP A 126 9.54 20.70 5.23
N LEU A 127 8.94 19.80 6.00
CA LEU A 127 7.56 19.34 5.76
C LEU A 127 6.54 20.46 6.02
N GLU A 128 6.76 21.29 7.04
CA GLU A 128 5.93 22.47 7.30
C GLU A 128 6.04 23.48 6.15
N LYS A 129 7.26 23.82 5.71
CA LYS A 129 7.49 24.67 4.52
C LYS A 129 6.83 24.10 3.26
N LEU A 130 6.96 22.78 3.07
CA LEU A 130 6.31 22.10 1.93
C LEU A 130 4.80 22.28 2.00
N HIS A 131 4.20 22.17 3.18
CA HIS A 131 2.76 22.34 3.36
C HIS A 131 2.31 23.79 3.11
N GLU A 132 3.10 24.79 3.49
CA GLU A 132 2.82 26.20 3.20
C GLU A 132 2.84 26.49 1.70
N VAL A 133 3.77 25.89 0.96
CA VAL A 133 3.97 26.11 -0.47
C VAL A 133 3.03 25.26 -1.32
N MET A 134 2.86 23.99 -0.99
CA MET A 134 2.03 22.99 -1.67
C MET A 134 1.17 22.22 -0.64
N PRO A 135 -0.01 22.74 -0.27
CA PRO A 135 -0.83 22.14 0.79
C PRO A 135 -1.50 20.82 0.38
N TYR A 136 -1.53 20.51 -0.91
CA TYR A 136 -2.11 19.27 -1.44
C TYR A 136 -0.99 18.29 -1.79
N GLY A 137 -0.80 17.30 -0.95
CA GLY A 137 0.22 16.28 -1.13
C GLY A 137 -0.26 14.91 -0.68
N VAL A 138 0.27 13.87 -1.35
CA VAL A 138 0.01 12.47 -1.02
C VAL A 138 1.34 11.74 -0.87
N PHE A 139 1.63 11.27 0.32
CA PHE A 139 2.74 10.35 0.56
C PHE A 139 2.29 8.90 0.30
N ILE A 140 3.13 8.14 -0.39
CA ILE A 140 2.84 6.76 -0.76
C ILE A 140 3.83 5.85 -0.03
N ASP A 141 3.29 4.83 0.63
CA ASP A 141 3.96 3.89 1.53
C ASP A 141 4.34 4.51 2.88
N VAL A 142 5.21 5.50 2.91
CA VAL A 142 5.66 6.18 4.13
C VAL A 142 5.13 7.60 4.14
N ASN A 143 4.50 8.01 5.25
CA ASN A 143 4.09 9.40 5.45
C ASN A 143 4.73 9.98 6.72
N PRO A 144 5.74 10.83 6.59
CA PRO A 144 6.42 11.44 7.73
C PRO A 144 5.59 12.53 8.42
N ALA A 145 4.53 13.04 7.77
CA ALA A 145 3.71 14.14 8.29
C ALA A 145 2.19 13.84 8.13
N PRO A 146 1.65 12.84 8.84
CA PRO A 146 0.26 12.40 8.67
C PRO A 146 -0.79 13.46 9.07
N ASN A 147 -0.39 14.49 9.80
CA ASN A 147 -1.24 15.62 10.16
C ASN A 147 -1.28 16.71 9.07
N LEU A 148 -0.29 16.74 8.18
CA LEU A 148 -0.16 17.74 7.12
C LEU A 148 -0.60 17.21 5.75
N PHE A 149 -0.40 15.91 5.47
CA PHE A 149 -0.59 15.35 4.14
C PHE A 149 -1.41 14.05 4.17
N ASP A 150 -2.04 13.76 3.04
CA ASP A 150 -2.71 12.49 2.82
C ASP A 150 -1.70 11.34 2.64
N SER A 151 -2.14 10.12 2.82
CA SER A 151 -1.31 8.95 2.52
C SER A 151 -2.08 7.80 1.90
N VAL A 152 -1.36 7.03 1.08
CA VAL A 152 -1.80 5.75 0.52
C VAL A 152 -0.74 4.72 0.86
N GLN A 153 -1.10 3.69 1.60
CA GLN A 153 -0.17 2.71 2.17
C GLN A 153 -0.65 1.29 1.92
N PRO A 154 0.26 0.31 1.76
CA PRO A 154 -0.11 -1.10 1.84
C PRO A 154 -0.58 -1.43 3.27
N ASP A 155 -1.55 -2.34 3.42
CA ASP A 155 -1.99 -2.77 4.75
C ASP A 155 -1.07 -3.87 5.30
N LEU A 156 0.14 -3.47 5.68
CA LEU A 156 1.17 -4.36 6.22
C LEU A 156 0.74 -5.00 7.55
N GLN A 157 -0.14 -4.33 8.32
CA GLN A 157 -0.67 -4.90 9.55
C GLN A 157 -1.53 -6.12 9.26
N GLN A 158 -2.46 -6.02 8.30
CA GLN A 158 -3.30 -7.12 7.88
C GLN A 158 -2.47 -8.24 7.24
N THR A 159 -1.46 -7.86 6.42
CA THR A 159 -0.54 -8.82 5.79
C THR A 159 0.18 -9.69 6.81
N VAL A 160 0.73 -9.08 7.85
CA VAL A 160 1.43 -9.83 8.91
C VAL A 160 0.45 -10.70 9.69
N HIS A 161 -0.76 -10.19 9.98
CA HIS A 161 -1.83 -10.99 10.57
C HIS A 161 -2.12 -12.24 9.73
N ASP A 162 -2.34 -12.08 8.43
CA ASP A 162 -2.68 -13.18 7.52
C ASP A 162 -1.53 -14.20 7.41
N ALA A 163 -0.28 -13.73 7.41
CA ALA A 163 0.90 -14.60 7.39
C ALA A 163 1.01 -15.44 8.67
N VAL A 164 0.83 -14.84 9.84
CA VAL A 164 0.84 -15.54 11.13
C VAL A 164 -0.35 -16.50 11.22
N GLU A 165 -1.54 -16.06 10.83
CA GLU A 165 -2.74 -16.90 10.79
C GLU A 165 -2.54 -18.13 9.89
N ALA A 166 -1.94 -17.96 8.71
CA ALA A 166 -1.65 -19.06 7.79
C ALA A 166 -0.71 -20.08 8.42
N CYS A 167 0.33 -19.63 9.13
CA CYS A 167 1.23 -20.51 9.87
C CYS A 167 0.50 -21.27 10.99
N ALA A 168 -0.33 -20.57 11.76
CA ALA A 168 -1.11 -21.18 12.85
C ALA A 168 -2.10 -22.24 12.32
N LYS A 169 -2.82 -21.92 11.24
CA LYS A 169 -3.74 -22.87 10.56
C LYS A 169 -3.03 -24.09 9.98
N ALA A 170 -1.75 -23.94 9.61
CA ALA A 170 -0.91 -25.05 9.18
C ALA A 170 -0.38 -25.92 10.33
N GLY A 171 -0.72 -25.59 11.58
CA GLY A 171 -0.27 -26.30 12.77
C GLY A 171 1.16 -25.97 13.22
N MET A 172 1.76 -24.92 12.64
CA MET A 172 3.10 -24.44 13.01
C MET A 172 3.03 -23.79 14.39
N LYS A 173 4.01 -24.07 15.25
CA LYS A 173 4.05 -23.58 16.64
C LYS A 173 5.16 -22.57 16.88
N ARG A 174 6.26 -22.70 16.17
CA ARG A 174 7.43 -21.84 16.27
C ARG A 174 7.60 -21.10 14.94
N VAL A 175 7.30 -19.82 14.92
CA VAL A 175 7.40 -18.99 13.74
C VAL A 175 8.35 -17.83 14.03
N GLY A 176 9.38 -17.66 13.21
CA GLY A 176 10.34 -16.55 13.31
C GLY A 176 9.97 -15.37 12.41
N PHE A 177 10.60 -14.24 12.67
CA PHE A 177 10.55 -13.05 11.84
C PHE A 177 11.96 -12.55 11.55
N ILE A 178 12.23 -12.27 10.27
CA ILE A 178 13.49 -11.63 9.83
C ILE A 178 13.14 -10.41 9.00
N GLY A 179 13.69 -9.23 9.37
CA GLY A 179 13.38 -7.99 8.67
C GLY A 179 14.46 -6.93 8.75
N GLY A 180 14.38 -5.98 7.84
CA GLY A 180 15.13 -4.74 7.92
C GLY A 180 14.45 -3.77 8.89
N LYS A 181 15.20 -2.80 9.37
CA LYS A 181 14.69 -1.66 10.15
C LYS A 181 14.51 -0.43 9.24
N GLY A 182 15.33 -0.35 8.18
CA GLY A 182 15.34 0.79 7.27
C GLY A 182 15.84 2.07 7.93
N ARG A 183 15.61 3.20 7.26
CA ARG A 183 15.93 4.54 7.76
C ARG A 183 14.71 5.28 8.34
N LEU A 184 13.61 4.60 8.54
CA LEU A 184 12.24 5.13 8.71
C LEU A 184 11.92 5.81 10.02
N THR A 185 12.82 6.37 10.78
CA THR A 185 12.50 6.44 12.20
C THR A 185 12.58 7.78 12.91
N ASN A 186 12.74 8.90 12.23
CA ASN A 186 13.03 10.12 12.99
C ASN A 186 11.81 10.96 13.45
N PHE A 187 10.58 10.66 12.99
CA PHE A 187 9.41 11.44 13.45
C PHE A 187 8.62 10.80 14.59
N TYR A 188 8.75 9.52 14.76
CA TYR A 188 8.27 8.82 15.93
C TYR A 188 9.42 7.91 16.35
N GLU A 189 9.90 8.04 17.56
CA GLU A 189 10.85 7.11 18.18
C GLU A 189 10.25 5.68 18.16
N VAL A 190 10.20 5.08 16.99
CA VAL A 190 9.75 3.71 16.84
C VAL A 190 11.00 2.87 16.88
N ASP A 191 11.24 2.22 18.01
CA ASP A 191 12.39 1.33 18.22
C ASP A 191 12.42 0.16 17.24
N GLU A 192 11.31 -0.15 16.55
CA GLU A 192 11.16 -1.32 15.72
C GLU A 192 10.33 -1.02 14.46
N GLU A 193 10.67 -1.65 13.35
CA GLU A 193 9.91 -1.60 12.11
C GLU A 193 8.49 -2.16 12.30
N GLY A 194 7.49 -1.51 11.68
CA GLY A 194 6.07 -1.81 11.93
C GLY A 194 5.68 -3.27 11.76
N ARG A 195 6.25 -3.99 10.75
CA ARG A 195 5.97 -5.42 10.51
C ARG A 195 6.47 -6.30 11.65
N ALA A 196 7.62 -5.99 12.25
CA ALA A 196 8.12 -6.70 13.43
C ALA A 196 7.21 -6.47 14.64
N THR A 197 6.75 -5.23 14.85
CA THR A 197 5.78 -4.89 15.91
C THR A 197 4.46 -5.62 15.70
N TYR A 198 3.92 -5.63 14.48
CA TYR A 198 2.69 -6.37 14.14
C TYR A 198 2.87 -7.87 14.36
N PHE A 199 4.01 -8.44 13.94
CA PHE A 199 4.33 -9.84 14.14
C PHE A 199 4.30 -10.23 15.64
N ARG A 200 4.98 -9.48 16.51
CA ARG A 200 4.96 -9.75 17.96
C ARG A 200 3.55 -9.77 18.53
N ARG A 201 2.73 -8.81 18.12
CA ARG A 201 1.33 -8.73 18.55
C ARG A 201 0.51 -9.91 18.10
N GLU A 202 0.63 -10.32 16.84
CA GLU A 202 -0.17 -11.42 16.29
C GLU A 202 0.29 -12.78 16.85
N MET A 203 1.58 -13.00 17.07
CA MET A 203 2.07 -14.21 17.74
C MET A 203 1.45 -14.38 19.13
N GLY A 204 1.38 -13.30 19.92
CA GLY A 204 0.69 -13.31 21.21
C GLY A 204 -0.79 -13.66 21.10
N ARG A 205 -1.47 -13.18 20.05
CA ARG A 205 -2.89 -13.46 19.79
C ARG A 205 -3.16 -14.94 19.50
N TYR A 206 -2.26 -15.61 18.79
CA TYR A 206 -2.37 -17.03 18.45
C TYR A 206 -1.70 -17.97 19.46
N GLY A 207 -1.15 -17.44 20.56
CA GLY A 207 -0.46 -18.23 21.59
C GLY A 207 0.80 -18.95 21.08
N LEU A 208 1.45 -18.39 20.06
CA LEU A 208 2.67 -18.94 19.48
C LEU A 208 3.90 -18.49 20.26
N ASP A 209 4.95 -19.31 20.27
CA ASP A 209 6.19 -18.98 20.98
C ASP A 209 7.01 -17.94 20.22
N LEU A 210 7.31 -16.84 20.91
CA LEU A 210 8.04 -15.66 20.37
C LEU A 210 9.49 -15.59 20.81
N ARG A 211 9.91 -16.37 21.80
CA ARG A 211 11.20 -16.15 22.48
C ARG A 211 12.38 -16.35 21.54
N GLY A 212 13.13 -15.25 21.32
CA GLY A 212 14.33 -15.26 20.50
C GLY A 212 14.08 -15.46 18.99
N LEU A 213 12.86 -15.22 18.50
CA LEU A 213 12.48 -15.50 17.12
C LEU A 213 12.34 -14.26 16.23
N VAL A 214 12.66 -13.06 16.73
CA VAL A 214 12.54 -11.80 15.96
C VAL A 214 13.91 -11.17 15.74
N TYR A 215 14.29 -11.07 14.49
CA TYR A 215 15.52 -10.49 13.98
C TYR A 215 15.17 -9.31 13.06
N SER A 216 15.20 -8.10 13.59
CA SER A 216 14.85 -6.89 12.83
C SER A 216 15.91 -5.83 13.04
N ASP A 217 16.79 -5.68 12.05
CA ASP A 217 17.88 -4.71 12.07
C ASP A 217 18.40 -4.42 10.65
N GLY A 218 19.12 -3.31 10.49
CA GLY A 218 19.81 -2.94 9.25
C GLY A 218 18.88 -2.57 8.08
N LEU A 219 19.43 -2.48 6.90
CA LEU A 219 18.74 -2.03 5.68
C LEU A 219 18.02 -3.18 4.96
N PHE A 220 17.14 -2.83 4.02
CA PHE A 220 16.47 -3.78 3.14
C PHE A 220 17.38 -4.18 1.98
N THR A 221 18.35 -5.07 2.26
CA THR A 221 19.34 -5.55 1.29
C THR A 221 19.53 -7.06 1.39
N VAL A 222 20.01 -7.68 0.30
CA VAL A 222 20.39 -9.11 0.28
C VAL A 222 21.44 -9.41 1.34
N GLU A 223 22.46 -8.54 1.47
CA GLU A 223 23.55 -8.72 2.42
C GLU A 223 23.05 -8.73 3.87
N ASN A 224 22.14 -7.81 4.23
CA ASN A 224 21.54 -7.80 5.54
C ASN A 224 20.68 -9.05 5.79
N GLY A 225 19.92 -9.48 4.78
CA GLY A 225 19.14 -10.73 4.83
C GLY A 225 20.04 -11.94 5.08
N ARG A 226 21.21 -12.00 4.43
CA ARG A 226 22.21 -13.06 4.64
C ARG A 226 22.75 -13.02 6.07
N LYS A 227 23.18 -11.85 6.57
CA LYS A 227 23.67 -11.66 7.94
C LYS A 227 22.66 -12.12 8.99
N LEU A 228 21.40 -11.65 8.87
CA LEU A 228 20.34 -12.02 9.81
C LEU A 228 19.96 -13.50 9.70
N GLY A 229 19.95 -14.07 8.49
CA GLY A 229 19.74 -15.51 8.26
C GLY A 229 20.80 -16.37 8.90
N GLU A 230 22.09 -15.99 8.79
CA GLU A 230 23.20 -16.67 9.46
C GLU A 230 23.08 -16.59 10.98
N GLN A 231 22.69 -15.43 11.51
CA GLN A 231 22.45 -15.27 12.94
C GLN A 231 21.29 -16.16 13.40
N PHE A 232 20.18 -16.16 12.67
CA PHE A 232 19.00 -16.99 12.94
C PHE A 232 19.35 -18.48 13.02
N ILE A 233 20.18 -18.98 12.09
CA ILE A 233 20.64 -20.37 12.10
C ILE A 233 21.52 -20.65 13.32
N ARG A 234 22.49 -19.79 13.64
CA ARG A 234 23.38 -19.97 14.80
C ARG A 234 22.58 -20.07 16.11
N ASP A 235 21.60 -19.20 16.29
CA ASP A 235 20.80 -19.11 17.52
C ASP A 235 19.83 -20.29 17.66
N HIS A 236 19.46 -20.92 16.53
CA HIS A 236 18.54 -22.05 16.49
C HIS A 236 19.18 -23.38 16.04
N ASN A 237 20.50 -23.49 16.16
CA ASN A 237 21.22 -24.69 15.78
C ASN A 237 20.72 -25.93 16.54
N GLY A 238 20.25 -26.93 15.79
CA GLY A 238 19.66 -28.17 16.32
C GLY A 238 18.14 -28.18 16.48
N ALA A 239 17.44 -27.04 16.40
CA ALA A 239 15.97 -26.96 16.45
C ALA A 239 15.44 -25.73 15.73
N LEU A 240 15.45 -25.75 14.38
CA LEU A 240 14.89 -24.67 13.59
C LEU A 240 13.39 -24.47 13.90
N PRO A 241 12.87 -23.22 13.81
CA PRO A 241 11.43 -22.96 13.81
C PRO A 241 10.74 -23.61 12.59
N ASP A 242 9.42 -23.78 12.68
CA ASP A 242 8.61 -24.37 11.60
C ASP A 242 8.56 -23.46 10.37
N ALA A 243 8.56 -22.13 10.61
CA ALA A 243 8.56 -21.14 9.56
C ALA A 243 9.30 -19.85 9.96
N VAL A 244 9.64 -19.06 8.96
CA VAL A 244 10.08 -17.67 9.10
C VAL A 244 9.32 -16.77 8.16
N ILE A 245 8.76 -15.67 8.69
CA ILE A 245 8.18 -14.58 7.91
C ILE A 245 9.27 -13.54 7.69
N VAL A 246 9.52 -13.19 6.43
CA VAL A 246 10.55 -12.24 6.04
C VAL A 246 9.91 -10.96 5.52
N SER A 247 10.34 -9.82 6.02
CA SER A 247 9.69 -8.52 5.80
C SER A 247 9.66 -8.04 4.35
N ALA A 248 10.58 -8.54 3.49
CA ALA A 248 10.65 -8.20 2.07
C ALA A 248 11.36 -9.29 1.26
N ASP A 249 11.03 -9.40 -0.02
CA ASP A 249 11.60 -10.42 -0.90
C ASP A 249 13.12 -10.27 -1.05
N ILE A 250 13.63 -9.05 -1.09
CA ILE A 250 15.08 -8.80 -1.20
C ILE A 250 15.85 -9.35 0.02
N ILE A 251 15.28 -9.20 1.23
CA ILE A 251 15.84 -9.78 2.45
C ILE A 251 15.73 -11.30 2.39
N ALA A 252 14.60 -11.84 1.91
CA ALA A 252 14.38 -13.27 1.80
C ALA A 252 15.40 -13.96 0.86
N VAL A 253 15.86 -13.28 -0.18
CA VAL A 253 16.98 -13.77 -1.03
C VAL A 253 18.22 -14.04 -0.19
N GLY A 254 18.61 -13.09 0.67
CA GLY A 254 19.77 -13.25 1.55
C GLY A 254 19.58 -14.35 2.58
N VAL A 255 18.37 -14.45 3.16
CA VAL A 255 18.00 -15.53 4.10
C VAL A 255 18.13 -16.90 3.43
N LEU A 256 17.62 -17.05 2.19
CA LEU A 256 17.77 -18.30 1.43
C LEU A 256 19.22 -18.63 1.13
N GLN A 257 20.07 -17.63 0.83
CA GLN A 257 21.50 -17.84 0.65
C GLN A 257 22.16 -18.39 1.93
N ALA A 258 21.85 -17.79 3.10
CA ALA A 258 22.35 -18.26 4.38
C ALA A 258 21.89 -19.71 4.69
N PHE A 259 20.62 -20.01 4.44
CA PHE A 259 20.06 -21.35 4.65
C PHE A 259 20.72 -22.40 3.74
N ASN A 260 20.85 -22.09 2.46
CA ASN A 260 21.49 -22.97 1.48
C ASN A 260 22.97 -23.24 1.81
N ALA A 261 23.71 -22.24 2.33
CA ALA A 261 25.12 -22.39 2.68
C ALA A 261 25.37 -23.46 3.75
N VAL A 262 24.38 -23.73 4.62
CA VAL A 262 24.48 -24.77 5.68
C VAL A 262 23.59 -25.99 5.40
N GLY A 263 23.04 -26.11 4.20
CA GLY A 263 22.25 -27.27 3.78
C GLY A 263 20.80 -27.30 4.32
N VAL A 264 20.28 -26.20 4.85
CA VAL A 264 18.86 -26.08 5.25
C VAL A 264 18.01 -25.99 3.98
N ILE A 265 17.06 -26.91 3.85
CA ILE A 265 16.23 -27.03 2.64
C ILE A 265 14.84 -26.44 2.90
N VAL A 266 14.51 -25.39 2.13
CA VAL A 266 13.17 -24.79 2.13
C VAL A 266 12.30 -25.50 1.07
N PRO A 267 11.07 -25.91 1.36
CA PRO A 267 10.33 -25.77 2.62
C PRO A 267 10.42 -27.01 3.55
N ARG A 268 11.34 -27.96 3.28
CA ARG A 268 11.41 -29.23 4.01
C ARG A 268 11.75 -29.03 5.50
N ASP A 269 12.77 -28.24 5.77
CA ASP A 269 13.33 -28.05 7.12
C ASP A 269 12.76 -26.81 7.80
N ILE A 270 12.39 -25.79 7.02
CA ILE A 270 11.75 -24.57 7.46
C ILE A 270 10.94 -23.96 6.30
N SER A 271 9.77 -23.44 6.57
CA SER A 271 8.98 -22.66 5.60
C SER A 271 9.42 -21.19 5.56
N VAL A 272 9.46 -20.58 4.38
CA VAL A 272 9.76 -19.14 4.22
C VAL A 272 8.60 -18.46 3.53
N ILE A 273 8.11 -17.39 4.14
CA ILE A 273 7.06 -16.50 3.60
C ILE A 273 7.62 -15.09 3.54
N SER A 274 7.48 -14.40 2.42
CA SER A 274 7.96 -13.02 2.27
C SER A 274 6.84 -12.03 1.90
N ILE A 275 7.20 -10.78 1.68
CA ILE A 275 6.30 -9.69 1.31
C ILE A 275 6.90 -8.92 0.14
N ASN A 276 6.09 -8.37 -0.73
CA ASN A 276 6.21 -7.50 -1.88
C ASN A 276 5.85 -8.17 -3.21
N ASN A 277 6.13 -9.46 -3.41
CA ASN A 277 5.98 -10.19 -4.69
C ASN A 277 6.75 -9.54 -5.86
N GLN A 278 7.97 -9.11 -5.61
CA GLN A 278 8.85 -8.57 -6.63
C GLN A 278 9.32 -9.67 -7.60
N THR A 279 9.80 -9.26 -8.77
CA THR A 279 10.29 -10.20 -9.79
C THR A 279 11.32 -11.17 -9.25
N ILE A 280 12.18 -10.73 -8.33
CA ILE A 280 13.22 -11.56 -7.72
C ILE A 280 12.66 -12.75 -6.94
N ALA A 281 11.47 -12.64 -6.36
CA ALA A 281 10.83 -13.74 -5.63
C ALA A 281 10.56 -14.96 -6.52
N GLN A 282 10.41 -14.75 -7.83
CA GLN A 282 10.22 -15.83 -8.82
C GLN A 282 11.51 -16.52 -9.20
N LEU A 283 12.63 -15.82 -9.07
CA LEU A 283 13.95 -16.26 -9.52
C LEU A 283 14.74 -17.00 -8.42
N THR A 284 14.21 -17.04 -7.19
CA THR A 284 14.81 -17.82 -6.11
C THR A 284 14.61 -19.32 -6.30
N SER A 285 15.44 -20.12 -5.61
CA SER A 285 15.32 -21.58 -5.58
C SER A 285 15.23 -22.07 -4.13
N PRO A 286 14.05 -22.54 -3.68
CA PRO A 286 12.76 -22.57 -4.39
C PRO A 286 12.18 -21.15 -4.60
N PRO A 287 11.22 -20.97 -5.53
CA PRO A 287 10.50 -19.71 -5.65
C PRO A 287 9.77 -19.36 -4.36
N LEU A 288 9.86 -18.09 -3.92
CA LEU A 288 9.27 -17.62 -2.67
C LEU A 288 7.73 -17.65 -2.69
N SER A 289 7.15 -18.07 -1.58
CA SER A 289 5.77 -17.70 -1.24
C SER A 289 5.78 -16.30 -0.67
N THR A 290 5.03 -15.38 -1.25
CA THR A 290 5.09 -13.97 -0.90
C THR A 290 3.69 -13.32 -0.95
N PHE A 291 3.51 -12.25 -0.18
CA PHE A 291 2.34 -11.40 -0.26
C PHE A 291 2.59 -10.29 -1.29
N ALA A 292 1.65 -10.13 -2.24
CA ALA A 292 1.79 -9.17 -3.33
C ALA A 292 1.26 -7.80 -2.95
N ILE A 293 2.12 -6.78 -2.98
CA ILE A 293 1.72 -5.37 -2.95
C ILE A 293 1.41 -4.94 -4.38
N ASP A 294 0.17 -4.51 -4.64
CA ASP A 294 -0.24 -3.98 -5.94
C ASP A 294 0.15 -2.50 -6.06
N GLN A 295 1.34 -2.26 -6.63
CA GLN A 295 1.87 -0.91 -6.83
C GLN A 295 1.06 -0.10 -7.84
N ASN A 296 0.38 -0.74 -8.80
CA ASN A 296 -0.52 -0.05 -9.70
C ASN A 296 -1.76 0.46 -8.98
N GLU A 297 -2.29 -0.32 -8.03
CA GLU A 297 -3.42 0.12 -7.20
C GLU A 297 -3.01 1.25 -6.25
N LEU A 298 -1.82 1.16 -5.61
CA LEU A 298 -1.27 2.26 -4.81
C LEU A 298 -1.16 3.55 -5.63
N ALA A 299 -0.59 3.48 -6.82
CA ALA A 299 -0.43 4.60 -7.74
C ALA A 299 -1.80 5.19 -8.15
N ARG A 300 -2.75 4.33 -8.54
CA ARG A 300 -4.10 4.75 -8.94
C ARG A 300 -4.84 5.47 -7.80
N VAL A 301 -4.79 4.93 -6.60
CA VAL A 301 -5.44 5.51 -5.41
C VAL A 301 -4.77 6.82 -5.01
N ALA A 302 -3.45 6.92 -5.12
CA ALA A 302 -2.71 8.14 -4.82
C ALA A 302 -3.10 9.30 -5.76
N ILE A 303 -3.16 9.04 -7.07
CA ILE A 303 -3.59 10.02 -8.08
C ILE A 303 -5.01 10.52 -7.79
N LEU A 304 -5.95 9.61 -7.52
CA LEU A 304 -7.34 9.97 -7.20
C LEU A 304 -7.46 10.74 -5.88
N THR A 305 -6.64 10.38 -4.89
CA THR A 305 -6.62 11.06 -3.58
C THR A 305 -6.13 12.49 -3.72
N LEU A 306 -5.05 12.70 -4.49
CA LEU A 306 -4.53 14.03 -4.79
C LEU A 306 -5.55 14.88 -5.57
N ALA A 307 -6.13 14.31 -6.62
CA ALA A 307 -7.13 14.98 -7.44
C ALA A 307 -8.38 15.41 -6.63
N ASP A 308 -8.86 14.54 -5.73
CA ASP A 308 -9.96 14.88 -4.81
C ASP A 308 -9.56 15.97 -3.82
N ALA A 309 -8.35 15.93 -3.26
CA ALA A 309 -7.87 16.94 -2.33
C ALA A 309 -7.83 18.34 -2.98
N ILE A 310 -7.32 18.44 -4.20
CA ILE A 310 -7.24 19.69 -4.98
C ILE A 310 -8.64 20.18 -5.36
N ALA A 311 -9.46 19.31 -5.96
CA ALA A 311 -10.79 19.67 -6.47
C ALA A 311 -11.76 20.11 -5.35
N SER A 312 -11.68 19.48 -4.19
CA SER A 312 -12.54 19.76 -3.03
C SER A 312 -11.97 20.84 -2.10
N LYS A 313 -10.74 21.27 -2.30
CA LYS A 313 -9.97 22.15 -1.39
C LYS A 313 -10.07 21.61 0.06
N ARG A 314 -9.85 20.30 0.19
CA ARG A 314 -10.08 19.58 1.42
C ARG A 314 -9.03 19.93 2.48
N THR A 315 -9.49 20.17 3.69
CA THR A 315 -8.63 20.47 4.85
C THR A 315 -8.40 19.26 5.75
N CYS A 316 -9.31 18.25 5.74
CA CYS A 316 -9.10 17.02 6.48
C CYS A 316 -8.17 16.07 5.71
N ARG A 317 -7.32 15.35 6.43
CA ARG A 317 -6.37 14.38 5.84
C ARG A 317 -7.00 13.00 5.75
N ARG A 318 -6.62 12.24 4.72
CA ARG A 318 -7.06 10.86 4.51
C ARG A 318 -5.86 9.92 4.53
N ARG A 319 -6.08 8.77 5.14
CA ARG A 319 -5.14 7.65 5.11
C ARG A 319 -5.84 6.46 4.49
N TRP A 320 -5.36 6.05 3.33
CA TRP A 320 -5.85 4.87 2.65
C TRP A 320 -4.91 3.70 2.90
N LYS A 321 -5.49 2.52 3.13
CA LYS A 321 -4.77 1.27 3.17
C LYS A 321 -5.25 0.39 2.03
N CYS A 322 -4.32 -0.04 1.18
CA CYS A 322 -4.59 -0.94 0.08
C CYS A 322 -4.37 -2.38 0.53
N GLU A 323 -5.30 -3.25 0.18
CA GLU A 323 -5.24 -4.68 0.50
C GLU A 323 -4.05 -5.33 -0.21
N ILE A 324 -3.44 -6.31 0.47
CA ILE A 324 -2.32 -7.11 -0.05
C ILE A 324 -2.80 -8.55 -0.18
N VAL A 325 -2.55 -9.16 -1.32
CA VAL A 325 -3.03 -10.51 -1.64
C VAL A 325 -1.89 -11.53 -1.51
N SER A 326 -2.13 -12.68 -0.87
CA SER A 326 -1.15 -13.74 -0.81
C SER A 326 -0.95 -14.39 -2.17
N CYS A 327 0.30 -14.52 -2.61
CA CYS A 327 0.68 -15.18 -3.84
C CYS A 327 1.49 -16.44 -3.51
N ARG A 328 0.87 -17.63 -3.65
CA ARG A 328 1.56 -18.92 -3.51
C ARG A 328 2.12 -19.36 -4.85
N ARG A 329 3.37 -19.76 -4.84
CA ARG A 329 4.00 -20.42 -6.00
C ARG A 329 4.16 -21.90 -5.68
N SER A 330 3.23 -22.72 -6.15
CA SER A 330 3.32 -24.17 -6.01
C SER A 330 4.29 -24.79 -7.02
N ARG A 331 4.89 -25.93 -6.68
CA ARG A 331 5.82 -26.71 -7.52
C ARG A 331 5.28 -27.20 -8.86
N ASN A 332 4.00 -26.97 -9.16
CA ASN A 332 3.35 -27.43 -10.40
C ASN A 332 2.66 -26.27 -11.11
N VAL A 333 3.40 -25.48 -11.88
CA VAL A 333 2.78 -24.72 -12.98
C VAL A 333 3.77 -24.62 -14.15
N ASN A 334 3.75 -25.62 -15.01
CA ASN A 334 3.86 -25.38 -16.44
C ASN A 334 2.58 -24.66 -16.87
N ARG A 335 2.65 -23.34 -17.03
CA ARG A 335 1.86 -22.48 -17.94
C ARG A 335 1.93 -21.05 -17.42
N GLY A 336 2.41 -20.16 -18.29
CA GLY A 336 2.47 -18.72 -18.07
C GLY A 336 1.07 -18.11 -17.84
N GLN A 337 0.68 -18.08 -16.59
CA GLN A 337 -0.43 -17.25 -16.14
C GLN A 337 0.12 -16.27 -15.11
N ASN A 338 0.22 -15.01 -15.54
CA ASN A 338 0.29 -13.88 -14.64
C ASN A 338 -0.83 -14.03 -13.62
N CYS A 339 -0.52 -13.87 -12.32
CA CYS A 339 -1.54 -13.68 -11.28
C CYS A 339 -2.34 -12.43 -11.63
N ARG A 340 -3.39 -12.58 -12.44
CA ARG A 340 -4.44 -11.57 -12.56
C ARG A 340 -5.50 -11.94 -11.52
N PRO A 341 -5.95 -11.03 -10.66
CA PRO A 341 -7.12 -11.29 -9.85
C PRO A 341 -8.30 -11.59 -10.80
N ASP A 342 -9.01 -12.68 -10.53
CA ASP A 342 -10.19 -13.04 -11.30
C ASP A 342 -11.27 -11.98 -11.04
N ARG A 343 -11.62 -11.22 -12.08
CA ARG A 343 -12.60 -10.13 -12.00
C ARG A 343 -14.04 -10.62 -11.89
N SER A 344 -14.30 -11.93 -11.90
CA SER A 344 -15.65 -12.50 -11.86
C SER A 344 -16.27 -12.54 -10.46
N ASP A 345 -15.51 -12.27 -9.38
CA ASP A 345 -15.95 -12.39 -7.98
C ASP A 345 -16.06 -11.04 -7.22
N LEU A 346 -16.35 -9.95 -7.90
CA LEU A 346 -16.68 -8.69 -7.24
C LEU A 346 -18.15 -8.71 -6.79
N PRO A 347 -18.46 -8.89 -5.49
CA PRO A 347 -19.79 -8.61 -4.98
C PRO A 347 -20.00 -7.10 -4.92
N GLY A 348 -21.15 -6.67 -5.40
CA GLY A 348 -21.59 -5.29 -5.28
C GLY A 348 -21.68 -4.83 -3.84
N ARG A 349 -21.24 -3.59 -3.63
CA ARG A 349 -21.61 -2.65 -2.56
C ARG A 349 -21.84 -3.25 -1.17
N ASN A 350 -20.82 -3.18 -0.35
CA ASN A 350 -20.78 -2.72 1.05
C ASN A 350 -19.53 -3.27 1.72
N GLY A 351 -18.72 -2.36 2.25
CA GLY A 351 -17.38 -2.61 2.77
C GLY A 351 -17.30 -3.73 3.78
N LEU A 352 -16.58 -4.73 3.40
CA LEU A 352 -15.83 -5.72 4.17
C LEU A 352 -15.44 -6.82 3.17
N LEU A 353 -14.29 -6.64 2.51
CA LEU A 353 -13.74 -7.66 1.62
C LEU A 353 -13.06 -8.74 2.45
N SER A 354 -13.62 -9.94 2.37
CA SER A 354 -13.07 -11.16 2.95
C SER A 354 -11.86 -11.62 2.12
N VAL A 355 -10.78 -11.91 2.81
CA VAL A 355 -9.58 -12.57 2.28
C VAL A 355 -9.97 -13.96 1.74
N ARG A 356 -9.86 -14.17 0.43
CA ARG A 356 -9.89 -15.52 -0.14
C ARG A 356 -8.47 -16.02 -0.39
N MET A 357 -8.10 -17.05 0.33
CA MET A 357 -6.89 -17.80 0.05
C MET A 357 -7.09 -18.66 -1.20
N CYS A 358 -6.30 -18.46 -2.23
CA CYS A 358 -6.25 -19.33 -3.40
C CYS A 358 -5.41 -20.57 -3.08
N GLY A 359 -6.09 -21.70 -2.86
CA GLY A 359 -5.49 -23.03 -2.77
C GLY A 359 -5.21 -23.52 -1.34
N LYS A 360 -5.63 -24.76 -1.08
CA LYS A 360 -5.40 -25.49 0.18
C LYS A 360 -3.91 -25.67 0.47
N ILE A 361 -3.57 -25.55 1.73
CA ILE A 361 -2.26 -25.84 2.33
C ILE A 361 -1.86 -27.29 2.10
#